data_0c086d9852444732e17b6222f66ba04b
#
_entry.id   0c086d9852444732e17b6222f66ba04b
#
_cell.length_a   1.000
_cell.length_b   1.000
_cell.length_c   1.000
_cell.angle_alpha   90.00
_cell.angle_beta   90.00
_cell.angle_gamma   90.00
#
_symmetry.space_group_name_H-M   'P 1'
#
loop_
_entity.id
_entity.type
_entity.pdbx_description
1 polymer ?
#
loop_
_entity_poly.entity_id
_entity_poly.type
_entity_poly.pdbx_seq_one_letter_code
_entity_poly.pdbx_strand_id
1 'polypeptide(L)'
;MKLLLIVPTLFIFSACNNADKNADAKNGSNTDNAFRQLSDEFLQGYLNWRPQAGVALGFHGYDGKIADLSKGSLDSELKRLKDYDQKLAAIDTSALSEKMYYDYRILRAAIKNEIFNFEDVKTYTHNPMTYAGLLDVNLYIKRNYAPIEQRVHSIIEVEKQAPAIIAAAKANLDDSLPKPYIETAISIASGTIDFLKGDLLVALKEVKNDSLMKQFTAANDSAISSLNGLVSWLQKEKLPKANNSYAIGKANYQKMLLYSEFITSSPEKILELGLAELKKEQDRFNHAAHIIDPNKKAVDVYHHIQETEHPTAESLIPDAKKHLEMVRQFVVDKNIVTMPSEVRVQVKETPQYARATGTASMDVPGPFEKATEAYYYITPVEPKWTGQQIKDWLRQFDYYTTDNVTVHEAYPGHYTQFLHLNASDASEIEKIFGSYAFIEGWAHYCEPMMLDQGFGNNGDSVQAAKYRLAQSGDALLRICRLCMSVKMHCQGMTVEEGTKFFMDNWYQGEKPSGQEALRGTFDPGYLFYTIGKLEILKLRDDYKKQEGSNFSLKKFHDEVLDHGMPPIRLLREKLLKDKSTWGDILY
;
A
#
# COMPACT_ATOMS: atom_id res chain seq x y z
N MET A 1 -26.55 -40.07 56.21
CA MET A 1 -25.56 -40.79 55.37
C MET A 1 -26.11 -40.94 53.96
N LYS A 2 -25.90 -39.95 53.09
CA LYS A 2 -26.09 -40.06 51.65
C LYS A 2 -25.00 -39.22 50.98
N LEU A 3 -24.12 -39.93 50.30
CA LEU A 3 -23.00 -39.42 49.54
C LEU A 3 -23.55 -38.66 48.31
N LEU A 4 -23.21 -37.39 48.13
CA LEU A 4 -23.38 -36.66 46.87
C LEU A 4 -22.10 -36.73 46.06
N LEU A 5 -22.16 -37.45 44.95
CA LEU A 5 -21.12 -37.43 43.93
C LEU A 5 -21.22 -36.07 43.16
N ILE A 6 -20.14 -35.30 43.20
CA ILE A 6 -19.97 -34.14 42.32
C ILE A 6 -19.28 -34.67 41.04
N VAL A 7 -20.00 -34.59 39.91
CA VAL A 7 -19.46 -34.85 38.56
C VAL A 7 -18.96 -33.49 38.02
N PRO A 8 -17.70 -33.37 37.61
CA PRO A 8 -17.26 -32.16 36.93
C PRO A 8 -17.78 -32.14 35.52
N THR A 9 -18.60 -31.16 35.19
CA THR A 9 -19.07 -30.90 33.83
C THR A 9 -17.91 -30.33 33.01
N LEU A 10 -17.37 -31.16 32.12
CA LEU A 10 -16.40 -30.74 31.11
C LEU A 10 -17.16 -29.89 30.09
N PHE A 11 -16.89 -28.59 30.04
CA PHE A 11 -17.29 -27.73 28.94
C PHE A 11 -16.41 -28.05 27.74
N ILE A 12 -16.96 -28.82 26.81
CA ILE A 12 -16.39 -29.01 25.46
C ILE A 12 -16.72 -27.73 24.69
N PHE A 13 -15.71 -26.86 24.53
CA PHE A 13 -15.76 -25.82 23.51
C PHE A 13 -15.75 -26.49 22.14
N SER A 14 -16.92 -26.52 21.50
CA SER A 14 -17.07 -26.95 20.12
C SER A 14 -16.43 -25.88 19.23
N ALA A 15 -15.22 -26.12 18.77
CA ALA A 15 -14.58 -25.36 17.70
C ALA A 15 -15.27 -25.74 16.38
N CYS A 16 -16.29 -24.98 16.00
CA CYS A 16 -16.81 -25.02 14.61
C CYS A 16 -15.90 -24.10 13.77
N ASN A 17 -14.98 -24.68 13.04
CA ASN A 17 -14.47 -24.22 11.74
C ASN A 17 -13.21 -25.01 11.30
N ASN A 18 -13.20 -26.34 11.47
CA ASN A 18 -12.13 -27.17 10.89
C ASN A 18 -12.64 -28.27 9.94
N ALA A 19 -13.88 -28.18 9.46
CA ALA A 19 -14.43 -29.25 8.60
C ALA A 19 -13.95 -29.14 7.13
N ASP A 20 -13.68 -27.94 6.62
CA ASP A 20 -13.28 -27.76 5.21
C ASP A 20 -11.77 -27.87 4.97
N LYS A 21 -10.92 -27.53 5.95
CA LYS A 21 -9.45 -27.70 5.82
C LYS A 21 -9.00 -29.16 5.71
N ASN A 22 -9.80 -30.12 6.17
CA ASN A 22 -9.45 -31.54 6.12
C ASN A 22 -9.86 -32.28 4.83
N ALA A 23 -10.69 -31.67 3.98
CA ALA A 23 -11.10 -32.30 2.72
C ALA A 23 -9.99 -32.18 1.65
N ASP A 24 -9.30 -31.04 1.58
CA ASP A 24 -8.18 -30.83 0.65
C ASP A 24 -6.90 -31.60 1.06
N ALA A 25 -6.68 -31.83 2.35
CA ALA A 25 -5.50 -32.52 2.86
C ALA A 25 -5.45 -34.03 2.48
N LYS A 26 -6.55 -34.61 2.02
CA LYS A 26 -6.61 -36.04 1.67
C LYS A 26 -6.22 -36.38 0.23
N ASN A 27 -6.02 -35.39 -0.65
CA ASN A 27 -5.71 -35.60 -2.07
C ASN A 27 -4.38 -35.01 -2.54
N GLY A 28 -3.57 -34.39 -1.65
CA GLY A 28 -2.27 -33.83 -2.01
C GLY A 28 -1.15 -34.87 -2.10
N SER A 29 -0.15 -34.62 -2.96
CA SER A 29 1.08 -35.40 -2.95
C SER A 29 1.81 -35.28 -1.61
N ASN A 30 2.70 -36.22 -1.26
CA ASN A 30 3.53 -36.11 -0.06
C ASN A 30 4.33 -34.80 -0.05
N THR A 31 4.76 -34.33 -1.21
CA THR A 31 5.50 -33.06 -1.37
C THR A 31 4.62 -31.85 -1.11
N ASP A 32 3.36 -31.84 -1.61
CA ASP A 32 2.40 -30.78 -1.32
C ASP A 32 2.13 -30.65 0.18
N ASN A 33 1.95 -31.78 0.86
CA ASN A 33 1.68 -31.77 2.31
C ASN A 33 2.91 -31.29 3.10
N ALA A 34 4.12 -31.69 2.72
CA ALA A 34 5.35 -31.23 3.33
C ALA A 34 5.57 -29.72 3.13
N PHE A 35 5.30 -29.23 1.92
CA PHE A 35 5.36 -27.79 1.65
C PHE A 35 4.31 -27.01 2.45
N ARG A 36 3.06 -27.48 2.50
CA ARG A 36 1.98 -26.84 3.27
C ARG A 36 2.35 -26.73 4.74
N GLN A 37 2.82 -27.83 5.36
CA GLN A 37 3.27 -27.77 6.75
C GLN A 37 4.39 -26.75 6.95
N LEU A 38 5.40 -26.75 6.08
CA LEU A 38 6.54 -25.83 6.16
C LEU A 38 6.09 -24.37 6.01
N SER A 39 5.14 -24.09 5.11
CA SER A 39 4.60 -22.75 4.90
C SER A 39 3.75 -22.26 6.09
N ASP A 40 2.91 -23.12 6.66
CA ASP A 40 2.11 -22.79 7.84
C ASP A 40 3.01 -22.45 9.05
N GLU A 41 4.04 -23.25 9.29
CA GLU A 41 5.05 -22.99 10.34
C GLU A 41 5.78 -21.65 10.08
N PHE A 42 6.14 -21.38 8.82
CA PHE A 42 6.77 -20.11 8.46
C PHE A 42 5.85 -18.92 8.71
N LEU A 43 4.60 -18.97 8.25
CA LEU A 43 3.62 -17.88 8.40
C LEU A 43 3.33 -17.59 9.86
N GLN A 44 3.17 -18.61 10.68
CA GLN A 44 2.99 -18.43 12.12
C GLN A 44 4.19 -17.69 12.75
N GLY A 45 5.42 -18.11 12.44
CA GLY A 45 6.63 -17.44 12.92
C GLY A 45 6.78 -16.01 12.38
N TYR A 46 6.43 -15.80 11.11
CA TYR A 46 6.45 -14.49 10.44
C TYR A 46 5.52 -13.49 11.14
N LEU A 47 4.27 -13.87 11.40
CA LEU A 47 3.29 -13.03 12.07
C LEU A 47 3.60 -12.86 13.58
N ASN A 48 4.15 -13.88 14.24
CA ASN A 48 4.60 -13.73 15.62
C ASN A 48 5.69 -12.68 15.78
N TRP A 49 6.61 -12.60 14.82
CA TRP A 49 7.67 -11.59 14.82
C TRP A 49 7.21 -10.23 14.28
N ARG A 50 6.17 -10.20 13.42
CA ARG A 50 5.53 -9.00 12.85
C ARG A 50 4.06 -8.88 13.30
N PRO A 51 3.77 -8.78 14.61
CA PRO A 51 2.39 -8.86 15.09
C PRO A 51 1.50 -7.74 14.54
N GLN A 52 2.05 -6.56 14.27
CA GLN A 52 1.29 -5.44 13.69
C GLN A 52 0.85 -5.73 12.26
N ALA A 53 1.64 -6.47 11.47
CA ALA A 53 1.20 -6.97 10.17
C ALA A 53 0.03 -7.96 10.34
N GLY A 54 0.08 -8.82 11.37
CA GLY A 54 -1.02 -9.72 11.71
C GLY A 54 -2.31 -8.95 12.03
N VAL A 55 -2.24 -7.89 12.83
CA VAL A 55 -3.39 -7.02 13.14
C VAL A 55 -3.94 -6.36 11.87
N ALA A 56 -3.07 -5.81 11.02
CA ALA A 56 -3.47 -5.18 9.76
C ALA A 56 -4.16 -6.16 8.79
N LEU A 57 -3.78 -7.44 8.83
CA LEU A 57 -4.43 -8.50 8.06
C LEU A 57 -5.78 -8.95 8.65
N GLY A 58 -6.11 -8.56 9.91
CA GLY A 58 -7.34 -8.95 10.61
C GLY A 58 -7.16 -10.10 11.61
N PHE A 59 -5.92 -10.48 11.94
CA PHE A 59 -5.64 -11.50 12.96
C PHE A 59 -5.53 -10.87 14.36
N HIS A 60 -6.66 -10.65 15.03
CA HIS A 60 -6.73 -9.99 16.33
C HIS A 60 -6.12 -10.77 17.52
N GLY A 61 -5.62 -11.97 17.31
CA GLY A 61 -4.75 -12.66 18.28
C GLY A 61 -3.39 -11.99 18.50
N TYR A 62 -3.05 -11.03 17.65
CA TYR A 62 -1.83 -10.22 17.73
C TYR A 62 -2.05 -8.82 18.31
N ASP A 63 -3.28 -8.47 18.67
CA ASP A 63 -3.62 -7.16 19.25
C ASP A 63 -2.75 -6.82 20.47
N GLY A 64 -2.30 -5.59 20.56
CA GLY A 64 -1.46 -5.08 21.65
C GLY A 64 0.00 -5.56 21.61
N LYS A 65 0.37 -6.39 20.65
CA LYS A 65 1.75 -6.85 20.47
C LYS A 65 2.50 -5.97 19.49
N ILE A 66 3.81 -5.86 19.68
CA ILE A 66 4.72 -5.13 18.81
C ILE A 66 5.99 -5.95 18.55
N ALA A 67 6.65 -5.71 17.42
CA ALA A 67 7.90 -6.38 17.09
C ALA A 67 9.01 -6.06 18.11
N ASP A 68 9.69 -7.06 18.62
CA ASP A 68 10.94 -6.88 19.38
C ASP A 68 12.09 -6.63 18.40
N LEU A 69 12.58 -5.39 18.36
CA LEU A 69 13.72 -4.98 17.53
C LEU A 69 15.05 -4.95 18.30
N SER A 70 15.16 -5.67 19.41
CA SER A 70 16.45 -5.89 20.05
C SER A 70 17.40 -6.62 19.10
N LYS A 71 18.72 -6.39 19.25
CA LYS A 71 19.72 -7.03 18.39
C LYS A 71 19.59 -8.56 18.39
N GLY A 72 19.35 -9.18 19.54
CA GLY A 72 19.18 -10.63 19.64
C GLY A 72 17.96 -11.15 18.88
N SER A 73 16.84 -10.41 18.90
CA SER A 73 15.64 -10.72 18.14
C SER A 73 15.87 -10.56 16.62
N LEU A 74 16.55 -9.49 16.20
CA LEU A 74 16.92 -9.26 14.80
C LEU A 74 17.83 -10.38 14.27
N ASP A 75 18.89 -10.75 15.00
CA ASP A 75 19.81 -11.82 14.63
C ASP A 75 19.07 -13.18 14.52
N SER A 76 18.14 -13.45 15.44
CA SER A 76 17.32 -14.67 15.46
C SER A 76 16.37 -14.73 14.27
N GLU A 77 15.71 -13.62 13.92
CA GLU A 77 14.80 -13.56 12.78
C GLU A 77 15.54 -13.71 11.45
N LEU A 78 16.68 -13.04 11.26
CA LEU A 78 17.51 -13.23 10.08
C LEU A 78 17.96 -14.67 9.92
N LYS A 79 18.37 -15.31 11.02
CA LYS A 79 18.71 -16.74 11.00
C LYS A 79 17.52 -17.59 10.60
N ARG A 80 16.33 -17.34 11.18
CA ARG A 80 15.10 -18.05 10.86
C ARG A 80 14.76 -17.93 9.37
N LEU A 81 14.81 -16.73 8.80
CA LEU A 81 14.56 -16.48 7.38
C LEU A 81 15.51 -17.30 6.49
N LYS A 82 16.81 -17.32 6.80
CA LYS A 82 17.81 -18.10 6.07
C LYS A 82 17.59 -19.61 6.18
N ASP A 83 17.24 -20.08 7.37
CA ASP A 83 16.94 -21.50 7.60
C ASP A 83 15.71 -21.94 6.75
N TYR A 84 14.67 -21.06 6.63
CA TYR A 84 13.52 -21.35 5.78
C TYR A 84 13.81 -21.26 4.28
N ASP A 85 14.64 -20.31 3.82
CA ASP A 85 15.08 -20.30 2.39
C ASP A 85 15.83 -21.58 2.03
N GLN A 86 16.69 -22.10 2.93
CA GLN A 86 17.38 -23.36 2.71
C GLN A 86 16.43 -24.57 2.68
N LYS A 87 15.45 -24.64 3.60
CA LYS A 87 14.44 -25.71 3.61
C LYS A 87 13.60 -25.69 2.33
N LEU A 88 13.17 -24.50 1.90
CA LEU A 88 12.43 -24.34 0.65
C LEU A 88 13.27 -24.70 -0.57
N ALA A 89 14.56 -24.35 -0.59
CA ALA A 89 15.47 -24.70 -1.69
C ALA A 89 15.66 -26.21 -1.85
N ALA A 90 15.43 -27.00 -0.80
CA ALA A 90 15.55 -28.46 -0.81
C ALA A 90 14.28 -29.18 -1.31
N ILE A 91 13.17 -28.46 -1.53
CA ILE A 91 11.92 -29.05 -2.03
C ILE A 91 12.06 -29.40 -3.52
N ASP A 92 11.67 -30.62 -3.88
CA ASP A 92 11.51 -31.01 -5.28
C ASP A 92 10.26 -30.32 -5.88
N THR A 93 10.49 -29.20 -6.53
CA THR A 93 9.40 -28.38 -7.11
C THR A 93 8.70 -29.07 -8.28
N SER A 94 9.30 -30.09 -8.91
CA SER A 94 8.66 -30.85 -9.99
C SER A 94 7.56 -31.78 -9.48
N ALA A 95 7.57 -32.10 -8.18
CA ALA A 95 6.58 -32.93 -7.51
C ALA A 95 5.45 -32.13 -6.85
N LEU A 96 5.51 -30.78 -6.90
CA LEU A 96 4.43 -29.92 -6.41
C LEU A 96 3.28 -29.84 -7.42
N SER A 97 2.06 -29.79 -6.91
CA SER A 97 0.91 -29.37 -7.73
C SER A 97 1.08 -27.93 -8.20
N GLU A 98 0.36 -27.55 -9.25
CA GLU A 98 0.44 -26.22 -9.81
C GLU A 98 0.18 -25.13 -8.76
N LYS A 99 -0.88 -25.26 -7.96
CA LYS A 99 -1.22 -24.32 -6.87
C LYS A 99 -0.09 -24.20 -5.85
N MET A 100 0.47 -25.35 -5.37
CA MET A 100 1.57 -25.32 -4.40
C MET A 100 2.87 -24.80 -4.99
N TYR A 101 3.10 -24.98 -6.29
CA TYR A 101 4.26 -24.40 -6.96
C TYR A 101 4.19 -22.86 -7.05
N TYR A 102 2.99 -22.29 -7.27
CA TYR A 102 2.81 -20.84 -7.21
C TYR A 102 3.04 -20.30 -5.80
N ASP A 103 2.41 -20.89 -4.80
CA ASP A 103 2.61 -20.53 -3.40
C ASP A 103 4.09 -20.61 -2.98
N TYR A 104 4.79 -21.68 -3.40
CA TYR A 104 6.22 -21.84 -3.17
C TYR A 104 7.03 -20.66 -3.74
N ARG A 105 6.72 -20.22 -4.95
CA ARG A 105 7.45 -19.12 -5.60
C ARG A 105 7.22 -17.80 -4.87
N ILE A 106 5.97 -17.50 -4.50
CA ILE A 106 5.62 -16.28 -3.76
C ILE A 106 6.30 -16.29 -2.39
N LEU A 107 6.17 -17.38 -1.64
CA LEU A 107 6.75 -17.49 -0.30
C LEU A 107 8.27 -17.37 -0.34
N ARG A 108 8.93 -18.05 -1.26
CA ARG A 108 10.39 -17.98 -1.38
C ARG A 108 10.89 -16.61 -1.79
N ALA A 109 10.18 -15.92 -2.68
CA ALA A 109 10.49 -14.54 -3.06
C ALA A 109 10.32 -13.60 -1.88
N ALA A 110 9.23 -13.72 -1.11
CA ALA A 110 9.00 -12.94 0.09
C ALA A 110 10.12 -13.13 1.12
N ILE A 111 10.55 -14.37 1.39
CA ILE A 111 11.66 -14.66 2.29
C ILE A 111 12.97 -14.03 1.80
N LYS A 112 13.27 -14.13 0.50
CA LYS A 112 14.46 -13.50 -0.08
C LYS A 112 14.42 -11.99 0.01
N ASN A 113 13.24 -11.39 -0.18
CA ASN A 113 13.07 -9.95 -0.03
C ASN A 113 13.27 -9.51 1.43
N GLU A 114 12.81 -10.30 2.40
CA GLU A 114 13.09 -10.03 3.82
C GLU A 114 14.58 -10.12 4.15
N ILE A 115 15.28 -11.17 3.68
CA ILE A 115 16.74 -11.29 3.85
C ILE A 115 17.46 -10.09 3.19
N PHE A 116 17.05 -9.69 2.00
CA PHE A 116 17.56 -8.52 1.29
C PHE A 116 17.39 -7.23 2.11
N ASN A 117 16.22 -7.04 2.74
CA ASN A 117 15.96 -5.90 3.61
C ASN A 117 16.87 -5.88 4.86
N PHE A 118 17.19 -7.06 5.41
CA PHE A 118 18.13 -7.17 6.52
C PHE A 118 19.58 -6.89 6.14
N GLU A 119 20.07 -7.53 5.06
CA GLU A 119 21.49 -7.59 4.76
C GLU A 119 21.98 -6.52 3.79
N ASP A 120 21.20 -6.23 2.76
CA ASP A 120 21.59 -5.32 1.68
C ASP A 120 21.05 -3.90 1.91
N VAL A 121 19.75 -3.75 2.19
CA VAL A 121 19.11 -2.46 2.48
C VAL A 121 19.42 -2.00 3.90
N LYS A 122 19.66 -2.95 4.80
CA LYS A 122 19.97 -2.71 6.22
C LYS A 122 18.89 -1.89 6.93
N THR A 123 17.63 -2.24 6.69
CA THR A 123 16.46 -1.51 7.18
C THR A 123 16.53 -1.21 8.68
N TYR A 124 17.02 -2.15 9.49
CA TYR A 124 17.04 -2.03 10.95
C TYR A 124 18.24 -1.26 11.50
N THR A 125 19.30 -1.06 10.70
CA THR A 125 20.49 -0.30 11.14
C THR A 125 20.64 1.03 10.40
N HIS A 126 20.00 1.17 9.23
CA HIS A 126 20.17 2.34 8.36
C HIS A 126 18.95 3.25 8.29
N ASN A 127 17.73 2.73 8.64
CA ASN A 127 16.49 3.47 8.48
C ASN A 127 15.82 3.78 9.84
N PRO A 128 15.95 5.02 10.37
CA PRO A 128 15.32 5.40 11.64
C PRO A 128 13.79 5.48 11.59
N MET A 129 13.18 5.58 10.40
CA MET A 129 11.71 5.56 10.22
C MET A 129 11.12 4.22 10.69
N THR A 130 11.88 3.12 10.60
CA THR A 130 11.49 1.79 11.10
C THR A 130 11.08 1.82 12.58
N TYR A 131 11.73 2.63 13.38
CA TYR A 131 11.45 2.76 14.81
C TYR A 131 10.41 3.85 15.10
N ALA A 132 10.46 4.95 14.35
CA ALA A 132 9.55 6.08 14.52
C ALA A 132 8.09 5.71 14.21
N GLY A 133 7.85 4.79 13.28
CA GLY A 133 6.51 4.35 12.85
C GLY A 133 5.90 3.21 13.68
N LEU A 134 6.66 2.56 14.57
CA LEU A 134 6.17 1.39 15.31
C LEU A 134 5.04 1.67 16.31
N LEU A 135 4.92 2.91 16.78
CA LEU A 135 3.91 3.31 17.76
C LEU A 135 2.59 3.79 17.11
N ASP A 136 2.32 3.36 15.88
CA ASP A 136 1.04 3.63 15.25
C ASP A 136 -0.07 2.74 15.84
N VAL A 137 -0.98 3.37 16.58
CA VAL A 137 -2.15 2.73 17.20
C VAL A 137 -3.47 3.04 16.48
N ASN A 138 -3.41 3.68 15.31
CA ASN A 138 -4.59 4.09 14.54
C ASN A 138 -5.50 2.90 14.19
N LEU A 139 -4.94 1.73 13.96
CA LEU A 139 -5.68 0.51 13.64
C LEU A 139 -6.74 0.18 14.69
N TYR A 140 -6.44 0.43 15.97
CA TYR A 140 -7.33 0.14 17.09
C TYR A 140 -8.50 1.13 17.22
N ILE A 141 -8.46 2.29 16.58
CA ILE A 141 -9.55 3.28 16.62
C ILE A 141 -10.32 3.38 15.29
N LYS A 142 -9.74 2.96 14.17
CA LYS A 142 -10.36 3.02 12.84
C LYS A 142 -11.51 2.04 12.67
N ARG A 143 -11.44 0.84 13.26
CA ARG A 143 -12.37 -0.26 13.04
C ARG A 143 -13.05 -0.71 14.33
N ASN A 144 -14.34 -1.09 14.22
CA ASN A 144 -15.15 -1.56 15.33
C ASN A 144 -15.19 -3.10 15.41
N TYR A 145 -14.03 -3.75 15.31
CA TYR A 145 -13.93 -5.21 15.38
C TYR A 145 -14.15 -5.80 16.79
N ALA A 146 -14.02 -4.98 17.84
CA ALA A 146 -14.17 -5.35 19.24
C ALA A 146 -14.69 -4.15 20.07
N PRO A 147 -15.21 -4.37 21.29
CA PRO A 147 -15.57 -3.29 22.22
C PRO A 147 -14.41 -2.31 22.42
N ILE A 148 -14.74 -1.03 22.59
CA ILE A 148 -13.72 0.03 22.68
C ILE A 148 -12.74 -0.19 23.85
N GLU A 149 -13.20 -0.67 24.99
CA GLU A 149 -12.32 -0.96 26.13
C GLU A 149 -11.28 -2.03 25.81
N GLN A 150 -11.65 -3.08 25.07
CA GLN A 150 -10.70 -4.09 24.62
C GLN A 150 -9.63 -3.49 23.70
N ARG A 151 -10.05 -2.61 22.76
CA ARG A 151 -9.13 -1.93 21.85
C ARG A 151 -8.21 -0.96 22.60
N VAL A 152 -8.70 -0.27 23.67
CA VAL A 152 -7.87 0.57 24.54
C VAL A 152 -6.83 -0.26 25.29
N HIS A 153 -7.16 -1.47 25.75
CA HIS A 153 -6.15 -2.37 26.31
C HIS A 153 -5.02 -2.65 25.33
N SER A 154 -5.34 -2.90 24.07
CA SER A 154 -4.33 -3.12 23.02
C SER A 154 -3.47 -1.88 22.77
N ILE A 155 -4.06 -0.67 22.78
CA ILE A 155 -3.31 0.59 22.68
C ILE A 155 -2.33 0.71 23.86
N ILE A 156 -2.78 0.48 25.09
CA ILE A 156 -1.94 0.54 26.29
C ILE A 156 -0.73 -0.41 26.17
N GLU A 157 -0.95 -1.65 25.71
CA GLU A 157 0.12 -2.63 25.60
C GLU A 157 1.15 -2.26 24.51
N VAL A 158 0.72 -1.65 23.39
CA VAL A 158 1.63 -1.09 22.37
C VAL A 158 2.43 0.09 22.96
N GLU A 159 1.75 1.06 23.58
CA GLU A 159 2.39 2.27 24.12
C GLU A 159 3.41 1.98 25.23
N LYS A 160 3.16 0.97 26.06
CA LYS A 160 4.11 0.49 27.09
C LYS A 160 5.47 0.04 26.51
N GLN A 161 5.52 -0.35 25.23
CA GLN A 161 6.75 -0.79 24.58
C GLN A 161 7.62 0.38 24.09
N ALA A 162 7.10 1.61 24.09
CA ALA A 162 7.81 2.77 23.56
C ALA A 162 9.25 2.94 24.09
N PRO A 163 9.52 2.83 25.42
CA PRO A 163 10.90 2.94 25.92
C PRO A 163 11.84 1.89 25.32
N ALA A 164 11.37 0.64 25.16
CA ALA A 164 12.19 -0.45 24.63
C ALA A 164 12.49 -0.23 23.13
N ILE A 165 11.50 0.23 22.35
CA ILE A 165 11.67 0.58 20.92
C ILE A 165 12.73 1.67 20.75
N ILE A 166 12.66 2.74 21.54
CA ILE A 166 13.62 3.84 21.44
C ILE A 166 15.02 3.40 21.91
N ALA A 167 15.12 2.53 22.91
CA ALA A 167 16.38 1.93 23.30
C ALA A 167 16.98 1.08 22.16
N ALA A 168 16.15 0.25 21.51
CA ALA A 168 16.57 -0.54 20.34
C ALA A 168 17.03 0.36 19.18
N ALA A 169 16.31 1.44 18.88
CA ALA A 169 16.72 2.41 17.86
C ALA A 169 18.12 2.97 18.13
N LYS A 170 18.37 3.38 19.38
CA LYS A 170 19.68 3.94 19.78
C LYS A 170 20.81 2.91 19.73
N ALA A 171 20.50 1.65 20.00
CA ALA A 171 21.48 0.56 19.99
C ALA A 171 21.82 0.06 18.59
N ASN A 172 20.84 0.05 17.67
CA ASN A 172 20.97 -0.60 16.37
C ASN A 172 21.38 0.37 15.24
N LEU A 173 20.93 1.63 15.30
CA LEU A 173 21.13 2.57 14.20
C LEU A 173 22.60 3.02 14.05
N ASP A 174 23.08 2.99 12.81
CA ASP A 174 24.41 3.41 12.41
C ASP A 174 24.74 4.84 12.92
N ASP A 175 26.02 5.16 13.12
CA ASP A 175 26.41 6.47 13.63
C ASP A 175 26.06 7.60 12.66
N SER A 176 26.22 7.38 11.36
CA SER A 176 25.86 8.31 10.28
C SER A 176 24.75 7.70 9.41
N LEU A 177 23.67 8.44 9.21
CA LEU A 177 22.47 8.01 8.49
C LEU A 177 22.16 9.00 7.35
N PRO A 178 21.39 8.58 6.33
CA PRO A 178 20.94 9.50 5.29
C PRO A 178 20.10 10.65 5.87
N LYS A 179 20.44 11.88 5.51
CA LYS A 179 19.72 13.07 5.97
C LYS A 179 18.21 12.99 5.72
N PRO A 180 17.74 12.62 4.51
CA PRO A 180 16.31 12.47 4.26
C PRO A 180 15.61 11.49 5.22
N TYR A 181 16.28 10.40 5.58
CA TYR A 181 15.72 9.39 6.49
C TYR A 181 15.56 9.92 7.91
N ILE A 182 16.56 10.68 8.39
CA ILE A 182 16.51 11.31 9.71
C ILE A 182 15.38 12.34 9.77
N GLU A 183 15.29 13.23 8.78
CA GLU A 183 14.28 14.29 8.72
C GLU A 183 12.87 13.71 8.65
N THR A 184 12.68 12.65 7.84
CA THR A 184 11.39 11.95 7.76
C THR A 184 11.04 11.23 9.07
N ALA A 185 12.01 10.57 9.72
CA ALA A 185 11.78 9.92 11.02
C ALA A 185 11.39 10.94 12.11
N ILE A 186 12.01 12.12 12.12
CA ILE A 186 11.63 13.22 13.02
C ILE A 186 10.21 13.67 12.74
N SER A 187 9.83 13.81 11.47
CA SER A 187 8.47 14.19 11.06
C SER A 187 7.44 13.16 11.50
N ILE A 188 7.70 11.87 11.26
CA ILE A 188 6.83 10.75 11.69
C ILE A 188 6.65 10.76 13.21
N ALA A 189 7.75 10.78 13.97
CA ALA A 189 7.68 10.77 15.42
C ALA A 189 6.95 12.00 15.98
N SER A 190 7.16 13.18 15.38
CA SER A 190 6.46 14.42 15.78
C SER A 190 4.95 14.34 15.48
N GLY A 191 4.57 13.84 14.30
CA GLY A 191 3.17 13.62 13.95
C GLY A 191 2.49 12.61 14.88
N THR A 192 3.20 11.53 15.26
CA THR A 192 2.69 10.57 16.25
C THR A 192 2.49 11.22 17.63
N ILE A 193 3.42 12.07 18.09
CA ILE A 193 3.28 12.81 19.34
C ILE A 193 2.03 13.70 19.31
N ASP A 194 1.80 14.43 18.22
CA ASP A 194 0.63 15.30 18.08
C ASP A 194 -0.67 14.50 18.09
N PHE A 195 -0.70 13.37 17.39
CA PHE A 195 -1.82 12.44 17.42
C PHE A 195 -2.11 11.89 18.83
N LEU A 196 -1.09 11.43 19.56
CA LEU A 196 -1.24 10.90 20.91
C LEU A 196 -1.72 11.96 21.92
N LYS A 197 -1.35 13.22 21.73
CA LYS A 197 -1.78 14.37 22.57
C LYS A 197 -3.16 14.91 22.23
N GLY A 198 -3.62 14.71 21.01
CA GLY A 198 -4.84 15.32 20.47
C GLY A 198 -5.89 14.29 20.09
N ASP A 199 -5.78 13.76 18.91
CA ASP A 199 -6.85 13.03 18.25
C ASP A 199 -7.16 11.68 18.87
N LEU A 200 -6.15 10.99 19.41
CA LEU A 200 -6.36 9.76 20.17
C LEU A 200 -7.24 10.02 21.41
N LEU A 201 -7.00 11.11 22.13
CA LEU A 201 -7.81 11.48 23.30
C LEU A 201 -9.25 11.79 22.90
N VAL A 202 -9.45 12.46 21.75
CA VAL A 202 -10.79 12.73 21.19
C VAL A 202 -11.51 11.44 20.83
N ALA A 203 -10.81 10.48 20.21
CA ALA A 203 -11.38 9.19 19.82
C ALA A 203 -11.81 8.34 21.05
N LEU A 204 -11.13 8.51 22.18
CA LEU A 204 -11.37 7.76 23.42
C LEU A 204 -12.27 8.46 24.44
N LYS A 205 -12.77 9.67 24.16
CA LYS A 205 -13.56 10.49 25.12
C LYS A 205 -14.83 9.82 25.67
N GLU A 206 -15.40 8.88 24.91
CA GLU A 206 -16.63 8.17 25.32
C GLU A 206 -16.36 6.93 26.20
N VAL A 207 -15.09 6.57 26.44
CA VAL A 207 -14.71 5.47 27.32
C VAL A 207 -14.94 5.87 28.76
N LYS A 208 -15.83 5.14 29.46
CA LYS A 208 -16.30 5.49 30.82
C LYS A 208 -15.60 4.72 31.95
N ASN A 209 -14.60 3.91 31.61
CA ASN A 209 -13.85 3.11 32.58
C ASN A 209 -12.66 3.90 33.13
N ASP A 210 -12.87 4.59 34.28
CA ASP A 210 -11.85 5.47 34.88
C ASP A 210 -10.53 4.74 35.19
N SER A 211 -10.60 3.48 35.64
CA SER A 211 -9.40 2.68 35.92
C SER A 211 -8.59 2.40 34.65
N LEU A 212 -9.27 2.06 33.55
CA LEU A 212 -8.66 1.83 32.27
C LEU A 212 -8.04 3.12 31.71
N MET A 213 -8.78 4.23 31.78
CA MET A 213 -8.31 5.53 31.31
C MET A 213 -7.12 6.05 32.09
N LYS A 214 -7.03 5.75 33.39
CA LYS A 214 -5.84 6.07 34.21
C LYS A 214 -4.60 5.28 33.71
N GLN A 215 -4.76 3.99 33.39
CA GLN A 215 -3.67 3.17 32.82
C GLN A 215 -3.28 3.68 31.45
N PHE A 216 -4.25 4.01 30.58
CA PHE A 216 -4.02 4.61 29.29
C PHE A 216 -3.21 5.90 29.39
N THR A 217 -3.63 6.84 30.26
CA THR A 217 -2.92 8.11 30.45
C THR A 217 -1.45 7.88 30.81
N ALA A 218 -1.17 6.96 31.73
CA ALA A 218 0.21 6.65 32.13
C ALA A 218 1.05 6.05 30.97
N ALA A 219 0.47 5.16 30.16
CA ALA A 219 1.15 4.56 29.01
C ALA A 219 1.38 5.61 27.90
N ASN A 220 0.36 6.42 27.59
CA ASN A 220 0.40 7.48 26.59
C ASN A 220 1.44 8.55 26.93
N ASP A 221 1.50 9.01 28.18
CA ASP A 221 2.52 9.97 28.65
C ASP A 221 3.94 9.39 28.50
N SER A 222 4.12 8.11 28.80
CA SER A 222 5.40 7.40 28.62
C SER A 222 5.78 7.29 27.15
N ALA A 223 4.83 6.97 26.27
CA ALA A 223 5.04 6.89 24.82
C ALA A 223 5.42 8.27 24.24
N ILE A 224 4.69 9.32 24.59
CA ILE A 224 5.00 10.71 24.21
C ILE A 224 6.41 11.13 24.69
N SER A 225 6.76 10.82 25.92
CA SER A 225 8.08 11.12 26.48
C SER A 225 9.20 10.39 25.69
N SER A 226 8.97 9.11 25.38
CA SER A 226 9.93 8.29 24.62
C SER A 226 10.14 8.82 23.21
N LEU A 227 9.06 9.18 22.50
CA LEU A 227 9.13 9.78 21.16
C LEU A 227 9.82 11.15 21.16
N ASN A 228 9.54 12.01 22.17
CA ASN A 228 10.28 13.27 22.32
C ASN A 228 11.79 13.01 22.53
N GLY A 229 12.13 11.96 23.27
CA GLY A 229 13.50 11.51 23.44
C GLY A 229 14.16 11.06 22.13
N LEU A 230 13.42 10.36 21.26
CA LEU A 230 13.86 9.97 19.92
C LEU A 230 14.10 11.20 19.04
N VAL A 231 13.13 12.11 18.95
CA VAL A 231 13.22 13.35 18.15
C VAL A 231 14.45 14.15 18.59
N SER A 232 14.61 14.39 19.89
CA SER A 232 15.75 15.14 20.42
C SER A 232 17.09 14.46 20.10
N TRP A 233 17.16 13.13 20.20
CA TRP A 233 18.38 12.37 19.89
C TRP A 233 18.70 12.42 18.39
N LEU A 234 17.71 12.24 17.52
CA LEU A 234 17.89 12.34 16.06
C LEU A 234 18.38 13.75 15.67
N GLN A 235 17.78 14.80 16.22
CA GLN A 235 18.16 16.19 15.94
C GLN A 235 19.57 16.56 16.43
N LYS A 236 19.93 16.13 17.64
CA LYS A 236 21.17 16.58 18.30
C LYS A 236 22.38 15.68 17.99
N GLU A 237 22.16 14.39 17.79
CA GLU A 237 23.26 13.42 17.67
C GLU A 237 23.39 12.81 16.27
N LYS A 238 22.27 12.64 15.53
CA LYS A 238 22.31 12.01 14.20
C LYS A 238 22.33 13.03 13.06
N LEU A 239 21.46 14.05 13.10
CA LEU A 239 21.37 15.05 12.05
C LEU A 239 22.69 15.81 11.80
N PRO A 240 23.50 16.19 12.82
CA PRO A 240 24.79 16.81 12.58
C PRO A 240 25.84 15.93 11.88
N LYS A 241 25.65 14.61 11.90
CA LYS A 241 26.52 13.61 11.26
C LYS A 241 25.88 13.00 10.01
N ALA A 242 24.77 13.57 9.54
CA ALA A 242 24.02 13.03 8.42
C ALA A 242 24.85 12.99 7.12
N ASN A 243 24.52 12.03 6.26
CA ASN A 243 25.12 11.84 4.95
C ASN A 243 24.03 11.82 3.86
N ASN A 244 24.43 11.60 2.59
CA ASN A 244 23.53 11.51 1.45
C ASN A 244 23.53 10.09 0.81
N SER A 245 23.91 9.05 1.56
CA SER A 245 24.01 7.68 1.03
C SER A 245 22.68 6.93 1.09
N TYR A 246 21.61 7.50 0.52
CA TYR A 246 20.30 6.87 0.41
C TYR A 246 20.16 5.96 -0.82
N ALA A 247 21.02 6.10 -1.83
CA ALA A 247 20.96 5.27 -3.02
C ALA A 247 21.35 3.82 -2.72
N ILE A 248 20.48 2.86 -3.03
CA ILE A 248 20.74 1.42 -2.78
C ILE A 248 21.72 0.81 -3.77
N GLY A 249 22.01 1.49 -4.87
CA GLY A 249 22.93 1.04 -5.92
C GLY A 249 22.31 0.04 -6.90
N LYS A 250 22.88 -0.04 -8.10
CA LYS A 250 22.34 -0.82 -9.22
C LYS A 250 22.15 -2.32 -8.89
N ALA A 251 23.12 -2.94 -8.22
CA ALA A 251 23.04 -4.37 -7.90
C ALA A 251 21.88 -4.67 -6.93
N ASN A 252 21.71 -3.85 -5.89
CA ASN A 252 20.60 -4.00 -4.95
C ASN A 252 19.26 -3.61 -5.58
N TYR A 253 19.25 -2.64 -6.48
CA TYR A 253 18.06 -2.27 -7.23
C TYR A 253 17.55 -3.46 -8.10
N GLN A 254 18.47 -4.19 -8.75
CA GLN A 254 18.12 -5.41 -9.50
C GLN A 254 17.60 -6.53 -8.58
N LYS A 255 18.19 -6.71 -7.37
CA LYS A 255 17.65 -7.66 -6.38
C LYS A 255 16.24 -7.27 -5.93
N MET A 256 15.99 -5.99 -5.66
CA MET A 256 14.67 -5.47 -5.33
C MET A 256 13.64 -5.84 -6.41
N LEU A 257 13.92 -5.50 -7.67
CA LEU A 257 13.04 -5.82 -8.80
C LEU A 257 12.76 -7.32 -8.91
N LEU A 258 13.77 -8.15 -8.73
CA LEU A 258 13.66 -9.60 -8.85
C LEU A 258 12.89 -10.23 -7.68
N TYR A 259 13.19 -9.82 -6.45
CA TYR A 259 12.64 -10.47 -5.25
C TYR A 259 11.23 -10.00 -4.93
N SER A 260 10.88 -8.74 -5.26
CA SER A 260 9.52 -8.23 -5.05
C SER A 260 8.57 -8.58 -6.20
N GLU A 261 9.02 -8.44 -7.47
CA GLU A 261 8.11 -8.47 -8.63
C GLU A 261 8.52 -9.43 -9.76
N PHE A 262 9.56 -10.25 -9.56
CA PHE A 262 10.09 -11.16 -10.60
C PHE A 262 10.56 -10.45 -11.88
N ILE A 263 10.90 -9.16 -11.78
CA ILE A 263 11.38 -8.36 -12.91
C ILE A 263 12.88 -8.59 -13.09
N THR A 264 13.28 -9.04 -14.28
CA THR A 264 14.68 -9.32 -14.65
C THR A 264 15.29 -8.27 -15.58
N SER A 265 14.50 -7.30 -16.03
CA SER A 265 14.96 -6.19 -16.88
C SER A 265 15.99 -5.34 -16.15
N SER A 266 17.00 -4.84 -16.88
CA SER A 266 17.99 -3.95 -16.28
C SER A 266 17.38 -2.59 -15.94
N PRO A 267 17.91 -1.88 -14.91
CA PRO A 267 17.47 -0.53 -14.59
C PRO A 267 17.54 0.44 -15.77
N GLU A 268 18.54 0.30 -16.66
CA GLU A 268 18.68 1.12 -17.86
C GLU A 268 17.50 0.90 -18.82
N LYS A 269 17.09 -0.36 -19.02
CA LYS A 269 15.95 -0.68 -19.88
C LYS A 269 14.64 -0.16 -19.30
N ILE A 270 14.48 -0.24 -17.98
CA ILE A 270 13.32 0.32 -17.27
C ILE A 270 13.29 1.84 -17.41
N LEU A 271 14.44 2.52 -17.29
CA LEU A 271 14.51 3.97 -17.48
C LEU A 271 14.21 4.38 -18.92
N GLU A 272 14.73 3.63 -19.92
CA GLU A 272 14.42 3.86 -21.34
C GLU A 272 12.91 3.79 -21.59
N LEU A 273 12.26 2.74 -21.06
CA LEU A 273 10.81 2.58 -21.13
C LEU A 273 10.08 3.74 -20.43
N GLY A 274 10.53 4.11 -19.22
CA GLY A 274 9.94 5.22 -18.46
C GLY A 274 10.02 6.56 -19.19
N LEU A 275 11.16 6.87 -19.82
CA LEU A 275 11.34 8.11 -20.60
C LEU A 275 10.47 8.10 -21.88
N ALA A 276 10.31 6.95 -22.52
CA ALA A 276 9.42 6.81 -23.67
C ALA A 276 7.95 7.02 -23.27
N GLU A 277 7.51 6.41 -22.16
CA GLU A 277 6.14 6.62 -21.63
C GLU A 277 5.94 8.07 -21.16
N LEU A 278 6.96 8.71 -20.56
CA LEU A 278 6.90 10.12 -20.17
C LEU A 278 6.57 11.01 -21.37
N LYS A 279 7.32 10.84 -22.46
CA LYS A 279 7.07 11.60 -23.69
C LYS A 279 5.68 11.36 -24.26
N LYS A 280 5.26 10.12 -24.33
CA LYS A 280 3.94 9.71 -24.81
C LYS A 280 2.81 10.31 -23.97
N GLU A 281 2.96 10.34 -22.64
CA GLU A 281 1.95 10.92 -21.77
C GLU A 281 1.94 12.45 -21.83
N GLN A 282 3.09 13.09 -21.96
CA GLN A 282 3.18 14.53 -22.24
C GLN A 282 2.48 14.91 -23.54
N ASP A 283 2.59 14.09 -24.57
CA ASP A 283 1.89 14.33 -25.84
C ASP A 283 0.37 14.19 -25.68
N ARG A 284 -0.10 13.22 -24.88
CA ARG A 284 -1.54 13.08 -24.54
C ARG A 284 -2.05 14.28 -23.74
N PHE A 285 -1.29 14.71 -22.73
CA PHE A 285 -1.60 15.87 -21.92
C PHE A 285 -1.74 17.13 -22.79
N ASN A 286 -0.77 17.38 -23.66
CA ASN A 286 -0.78 18.52 -24.56
C ASN A 286 -1.94 18.45 -25.56
N HIS A 287 -2.24 17.26 -26.10
CA HIS A 287 -3.35 17.07 -27.02
C HIS A 287 -4.71 17.33 -26.35
N ALA A 288 -4.91 16.81 -25.16
CA ALA A 288 -6.13 17.04 -24.39
C ALA A 288 -6.34 18.54 -24.08
N ALA A 289 -5.28 19.21 -23.63
CA ALA A 289 -5.33 20.65 -23.38
C ALA A 289 -5.64 21.47 -24.65
N HIS A 290 -5.08 21.08 -25.80
CA HIS A 290 -5.35 21.73 -27.09
C HIS A 290 -6.82 21.62 -27.54
N ILE A 291 -7.48 20.50 -27.25
CA ILE A 291 -8.93 20.34 -27.51
C ILE A 291 -9.74 21.30 -26.64
N ILE A 292 -9.32 21.56 -25.39
CA ILE A 292 -10.02 22.43 -24.46
C ILE A 292 -9.82 23.89 -24.84
N ASP A 293 -8.57 24.35 -25.05
CA ASP A 293 -8.22 25.69 -25.48
C ASP A 293 -6.95 25.69 -26.34
N PRO A 294 -7.08 25.74 -27.69
CA PRO A 294 -5.93 25.69 -28.59
C PRO A 294 -5.01 26.94 -28.52
N ASN A 295 -5.44 28.02 -27.86
CA ASN A 295 -4.69 29.27 -27.78
C ASN A 295 -3.86 29.41 -26.49
N LYS A 296 -3.98 28.47 -25.55
CA LYS A 296 -3.25 28.48 -24.28
C LYS A 296 -2.21 27.37 -24.21
N LYS A 297 -1.19 27.53 -23.36
CA LYS A 297 -0.28 26.46 -23.02
C LYS A 297 -1.03 25.37 -22.23
N ALA A 298 -0.68 24.12 -22.44
CA ALA A 298 -1.34 22.99 -21.78
C ALA A 298 -1.35 23.10 -20.25
N VAL A 299 -0.24 23.55 -19.66
CA VAL A 299 -0.12 23.76 -18.22
C VAL A 299 -1.07 24.86 -17.72
N ASP A 300 -1.25 25.93 -18.49
CA ASP A 300 -2.16 27.03 -18.12
C ASP A 300 -3.62 26.57 -18.19
N VAL A 301 -3.98 25.71 -19.16
CA VAL A 301 -5.31 25.09 -19.25
C VAL A 301 -5.56 24.19 -18.04
N TYR A 302 -4.60 23.36 -17.70
CA TYR A 302 -4.68 22.42 -16.57
C TYR A 302 -4.89 23.16 -15.24
N HIS A 303 -4.05 24.16 -14.95
CA HIS A 303 -4.18 24.95 -13.73
C HIS A 303 -5.47 25.77 -13.69
N HIS A 304 -5.94 26.27 -14.84
CA HIS A 304 -7.21 27.00 -14.91
C HIS A 304 -8.40 26.12 -14.51
N ILE A 305 -8.43 24.86 -14.95
CA ILE A 305 -9.46 23.90 -14.55
C ILE A 305 -9.40 23.66 -13.04
N GLN A 306 -8.21 23.40 -12.50
CA GLN A 306 -8.01 23.21 -11.06
C GLN A 306 -8.46 24.41 -10.23
N GLU A 307 -8.34 25.63 -10.77
CA GLU A 307 -8.72 26.87 -10.07
C GLU A 307 -10.20 27.21 -10.18
N THR A 308 -10.91 26.67 -11.16
CA THR A 308 -12.29 27.10 -11.47
C THR A 308 -13.33 26.00 -11.42
N GLU A 309 -12.94 24.73 -11.51
CA GLU A 309 -13.86 23.59 -11.60
C GLU A 309 -13.68 22.61 -10.43
N HIS A 310 -13.79 23.12 -9.21
CA HIS A 310 -13.68 22.37 -7.98
C HIS A 310 -14.87 22.63 -7.03
N PRO A 311 -15.15 21.73 -6.05
CA PRO A 311 -16.21 21.92 -5.06
C PRO A 311 -15.94 23.12 -4.14
N THR A 312 -16.98 23.59 -3.45
CA THR A 312 -16.84 24.46 -2.29
C THR A 312 -16.46 23.64 -1.05
N ALA A 313 -16.10 24.33 0.05
CA ALA A 313 -15.83 23.65 1.31
C ALA A 313 -17.03 22.83 1.80
N GLU A 314 -18.24 23.35 1.61
CA GLU A 314 -19.50 22.72 2.03
C GLU A 314 -19.91 21.56 1.13
N SER A 315 -19.62 21.64 -0.18
CA SER A 315 -20.02 20.63 -1.14
C SER A 315 -19.01 19.49 -1.31
N LEU A 316 -17.78 19.62 -0.81
CA LEU A 316 -16.68 18.68 -1.02
C LEU A 316 -17.07 17.22 -0.68
N ILE A 317 -17.59 16.98 0.51
CA ILE A 317 -18.01 15.63 0.93
C ILE A 317 -19.29 15.15 0.23
N PRO A 318 -20.36 15.97 0.11
CA PRO A 318 -21.54 15.63 -0.69
C PRO A 318 -21.21 15.29 -2.15
N ASP A 319 -20.36 16.10 -2.81
CA ASP A 319 -19.95 15.88 -4.18
C ASP A 319 -19.15 14.57 -4.32
N ALA A 320 -18.17 14.34 -3.44
CA ALA A 320 -17.41 13.10 -3.42
C ALA A 320 -18.31 11.83 -3.29
N LYS A 321 -19.37 11.90 -2.45
CA LYS A 321 -20.36 10.80 -2.34
C LYS A 321 -21.10 10.57 -3.65
N LYS A 322 -21.53 11.63 -4.30
CA LYS A 322 -22.24 11.57 -5.59
C LYS A 322 -21.33 11.00 -6.68
N HIS A 323 -20.09 11.47 -6.74
CA HIS A 323 -19.10 11.04 -7.72
C HIS A 323 -18.72 9.56 -7.52
N LEU A 324 -18.54 9.10 -6.30
CA LEU A 324 -18.28 7.68 -5.98
C LEU A 324 -19.39 6.77 -6.53
N GLU A 325 -20.66 7.11 -6.33
CA GLU A 325 -21.78 6.32 -6.86
C GLU A 325 -21.88 6.38 -8.39
N MET A 326 -21.58 7.54 -9.00
CA MET A 326 -21.53 7.70 -10.45
C MET A 326 -20.44 6.80 -11.07
N VAL A 327 -19.26 6.78 -10.49
CA VAL A 327 -18.15 5.91 -10.94
C VAL A 327 -18.54 4.43 -10.81
N ARG A 328 -19.11 4.03 -9.66
CA ARG A 328 -19.57 2.64 -9.47
C ARG A 328 -20.65 2.26 -10.47
N GLN A 329 -21.66 3.10 -10.67
CA GLN A 329 -22.75 2.82 -11.59
C GLN A 329 -22.24 2.62 -13.02
N PHE A 330 -21.25 3.43 -13.44
CA PHE A 330 -20.63 3.25 -14.74
C PHE A 330 -19.93 1.88 -14.87
N VAL A 331 -19.19 1.44 -13.85
CA VAL A 331 -18.54 0.10 -13.83
C VAL A 331 -19.58 -1.01 -14.01
N VAL A 332 -20.73 -0.91 -13.34
CA VAL A 332 -21.83 -1.88 -13.42
C VAL A 332 -22.50 -1.83 -14.79
N ASP A 333 -22.89 -0.66 -15.27
CA ASP A 333 -23.61 -0.48 -16.54
C ASP A 333 -22.78 -0.92 -17.75
N LYS A 334 -21.47 -0.67 -17.71
CA LYS A 334 -20.54 -1.08 -18.76
C LYS A 334 -20.05 -2.53 -18.61
N ASN A 335 -20.44 -3.20 -17.52
CA ASN A 335 -20.04 -4.57 -17.24
C ASN A 335 -18.51 -4.74 -17.31
N ILE A 336 -17.77 -3.84 -16.62
CA ILE A 336 -16.31 -3.75 -16.70
C ILE A 336 -15.63 -4.86 -15.92
N VAL A 337 -16.15 -5.18 -14.74
CA VAL A 337 -15.65 -6.20 -13.81
C VAL A 337 -16.79 -6.68 -12.92
N THR A 338 -16.72 -7.89 -12.39
CA THR A 338 -17.66 -8.39 -11.39
C THR A 338 -17.50 -7.59 -10.08
N MET A 339 -18.64 -7.27 -9.46
CA MET A 339 -18.67 -6.71 -8.10
C MET A 339 -18.96 -7.84 -7.12
N PRO A 340 -17.97 -8.38 -6.41
CA PRO A 340 -18.16 -9.56 -5.54
C PRO A 340 -19.05 -9.31 -4.32
N SER A 341 -19.27 -8.04 -3.95
CA SER A 341 -20.04 -7.65 -2.77
C SER A 341 -20.87 -6.39 -3.04
N GLU A 342 -22.06 -6.33 -2.42
CA GLU A 342 -22.89 -5.11 -2.38
C GLU A 342 -22.55 -4.16 -1.23
N VAL A 343 -21.57 -4.50 -0.39
CA VAL A 343 -21.04 -3.58 0.61
C VAL A 343 -20.46 -2.36 -0.09
N ARG A 344 -20.90 -1.18 0.33
CA ARG A 344 -20.50 0.11 -0.29
C ARG A 344 -19.37 0.75 0.47
N VAL A 345 -18.45 1.34 -0.27
CA VAL A 345 -17.49 2.29 0.30
C VAL A 345 -18.26 3.46 0.92
N GLN A 346 -17.89 3.84 2.12
CA GLN A 346 -18.45 5.01 2.81
C GLN A 346 -17.50 6.20 2.67
N VAL A 347 -17.96 7.27 2.03
CA VAL A 347 -17.19 8.54 2.04
C VAL A 347 -17.34 9.18 3.40
N LYS A 348 -16.22 9.46 4.04
CA LYS A 348 -16.14 10.17 5.34
C LYS A 348 -15.07 11.26 5.29
N GLU A 349 -15.19 12.22 6.20
CA GLU A 349 -14.09 13.12 6.48
C GLU A 349 -12.89 12.34 7.00
N THR A 350 -11.71 12.69 6.51
CA THR A 350 -10.46 12.18 7.10
C THR A 350 -10.45 12.47 8.60
N PRO A 351 -10.26 11.46 9.46
CA PRO A 351 -10.10 11.68 10.89
C PRO A 351 -9.01 12.72 11.16
N GLN A 352 -9.18 13.54 12.20
CA GLN A 352 -8.29 14.66 12.47
C GLN A 352 -6.80 14.25 12.48
N TYR A 353 -6.49 13.11 13.09
CA TYR A 353 -5.13 12.57 13.18
C TYR A 353 -4.48 12.23 11.83
N ALA A 354 -5.28 11.99 10.78
CA ALA A 354 -4.79 11.63 9.46
C ALA A 354 -4.80 12.80 8.46
N ARG A 355 -5.35 13.96 8.84
CA ARG A 355 -5.52 15.10 7.92
C ARG A 355 -4.20 15.68 7.40
N ALA A 356 -3.13 15.54 8.15
CA ALA A 356 -1.80 16.01 7.73
C ALA A 356 -1.14 15.13 6.67
N THR A 357 -1.67 13.94 6.41
CA THR A 357 -0.99 12.92 5.58
C THR A 357 -1.42 12.92 4.11
N GLY A 358 -2.52 13.57 3.74
CA GLY A 358 -2.98 13.60 2.36
C GLY A 358 -4.35 14.23 2.17
N THR A 359 -4.74 14.38 0.91
CA THR A 359 -6.04 14.94 0.49
C THR A 359 -7.15 13.90 0.56
N ALA A 360 -6.84 12.66 0.17
CA ALA A 360 -7.77 11.54 0.16
C ALA A 360 -7.02 10.23 0.39
N SER A 361 -7.74 9.21 0.88
CA SER A 361 -7.17 7.86 1.04
C SER A 361 -8.28 6.81 1.13
N MET A 362 -7.96 5.60 0.67
CA MET A 362 -8.82 4.43 0.86
C MET A 362 -8.38 3.63 2.08
N ASP A 363 -9.34 3.26 2.92
CA ASP A 363 -9.14 2.34 4.04
C ASP A 363 -10.00 1.09 3.83
N VAL A 364 -9.35 -0.01 3.52
CA VAL A 364 -9.99 -1.31 3.29
C VAL A 364 -9.68 -2.27 4.43
N PRO A 365 -10.61 -3.18 4.78
CA PRO A 365 -10.33 -4.22 5.76
C PRO A 365 -9.29 -5.20 5.23
N GLY A 366 -8.45 -5.70 6.13
CA GLY A 366 -7.52 -6.79 5.80
C GLY A 366 -8.27 -8.05 5.31
N PRO A 367 -7.61 -8.95 4.58
CA PRO A 367 -8.25 -10.11 3.96
C PRO A 367 -8.81 -11.13 4.95
N PHE A 368 -8.46 -11.05 6.23
CA PHE A 368 -8.96 -11.91 7.30
C PHE A 368 -9.79 -11.13 8.34
N GLU A 369 -10.05 -9.84 8.07
CA GLU A 369 -10.84 -8.98 8.95
C GLU A 369 -12.34 -9.35 8.88
N LYS A 370 -13.01 -9.33 10.04
CA LYS A 370 -14.45 -9.57 10.14
C LYS A 370 -15.28 -8.31 9.93
N ALA A 371 -14.74 -7.16 10.28
CA ALA A 371 -15.36 -5.87 10.01
C ALA A 371 -15.15 -5.51 8.54
N THR A 372 -16.23 -5.48 7.77
CA THR A 372 -16.19 -5.34 6.29
C THR A 372 -16.35 -3.91 5.81
N GLU A 373 -16.48 -2.93 6.72
CA GLU A 373 -16.62 -1.53 6.35
C GLU A 373 -15.34 -1.00 5.71
N ALA A 374 -15.51 -0.34 4.57
CA ALA A 374 -14.44 0.34 3.84
C ALA A 374 -14.76 1.84 3.78
N TYR A 375 -13.73 2.66 3.91
CA TYR A 375 -13.86 4.11 3.99
C TYR A 375 -13.00 4.80 2.93
N TYR A 376 -13.63 5.65 2.15
CA TYR A 376 -12.96 6.62 1.31
C TYR A 376 -12.92 7.93 2.08
N TYR A 377 -11.77 8.25 2.61
CA TYR A 377 -11.54 9.45 3.40
C TYR A 377 -11.20 10.61 2.48
N ILE A 378 -11.87 11.75 2.70
CA ILE A 378 -11.60 13.04 2.06
C ILE A 378 -11.25 14.05 3.16
N THR A 379 -10.13 14.73 3.00
CA THR A 379 -9.67 15.71 3.99
C THR A 379 -10.37 17.05 3.77
N PRO A 380 -11.22 17.52 4.69
CA PRO A 380 -11.92 18.79 4.56
C PRO A 380 -10.98 19.98 4.78
N VAL A 381 -11.46 21.17 4.49
CA VAL A 381 -10.79 22.42 4.87
C VAL A 381 -10.75 22.57 6.39
N GLU A 382 -9.70 23.15 6.93
CA GLU A 382 -9.59 23.41 8.36
C GLU A 382 -10.16 24.80 8.72
N PRO A 383 -10.93 24.93 9.84
CA PRO A 383 -11.58 26.19 10.22
C PRO A 383 -10.61 27.36 10.46
N LYS A 384 -9.33 27.06 10.71
CA LYS A 384 -8.30 28.07 10.99
C LYS A 384 -7.55 28.55 9.74
N TRP A 385 -7.84 27.97 8.56
CA TRP A 385 -7.16 28.33 7.34
C TRP A 385 -7.60 29.70 6.81
N THR A 386 -6.67 30.41 6.23
CA THR A 386 -6.94 31.64 5.48
C THR A 386 -7.73 31.33 4.20
N GLY A 387 -8.43 32.33 3.65
CA GLY A 387 -9.13 32.15 2.37
C GLY A 387 -8.22 31.66 1.24
N GLN A 388 -6.94 32.07 1.21
CA GLN A 388 -5.97 31.59 0.24
C GLN A 388 -5.61 30.12 0.47
N GLN A 389 -5.41 29.70 1.71
CA GLN A 389 -5.14 28.28 2.03
C GLN A 389 -6.33 27.39 1.67
N ILE A 390 -7.56 27.84 1.92
CA ILE A 390 -8.78 27.13 1.52
C ILE A 390 -8.82 26.98 0.00
N LYS A 391 -8.59 28.06 -0.74
CA LYS A 391 -8.55 28.03 -2.21
C LYS A 391 -7.48 27.08 -2.73
N ASP A 392 -6.25 27.16 -2.19
CA ASP A 392 -5.14 26.29 -2.58
C ASP A 392 -5.40 24.81 -2.24
N TRP A 393 -6.21 24.54 -1.23
CA TRP A 393 -6.63 23.20 -0.87
C TRP A 393 -7.70 22.65 -1.81
N LEU A 394 -8.78 23.43 -2.03
CA LEU A 394 -9.92 22.99 -2.83
C LEU A 394 -9.57 22.74 -4.30
N ARG A 395 -8.62 23.48 -4.87
CA ARG A 395 -8.16 23.26 -6.24
C ARG A 395 -7.51 21.89 -6.48
N GLN A 396 -7.11 21.15 -5.40
CA GLN A 396 -6.62 19.79 -5.49
C GLN A 396 -7.76 18.77 -5.68
N PHE A 397 -9.01 19.23 -5.56
CA PHE A 397 -10.22 18.44 -5.71
C PHE A 397 -11.02 18.88 -6.94
N ASP A 398 -10.36 19.35 -8.01
CA ASP A 398 -11.10 19.56 -9.24
C ASP A 398 -11.86 18.28 -9.62
N TYR A 399 -13.04 18.44 -10.23
CA TYR A 399 -13.97 17.32 -10.42
C TYR A 399 -13.37 16.16 -11.22
N TYR A 400 -12.50 16.46 -12.18
CA TYR A 400 -11.92 15.45 -13.09
C TYR A 400 -10.80 14.67 -12.41
N THR A 401 -9.94 15.37 -11.65
CA THR A 401 -8.91 14.72 -10.81
C THR A 401 -9.56 13.91 -9.69
N THR A 402 -10.61 14.43 -9.04
CA THR A 402 -11.36 13.72 -7.99
C THR A 402 -11.98 12.43 -8.52
N ASP A 403 -12.58 12.46 -9.71
CA ASP A 403 -13.13 11.25 -10.33
C ASP A 403 -12.04 10.24 -10.71
N ASN A 404 -10.90 10.71 -11.22
CA ASN A 404 -9.75 9.85 -11.52
C ASN A 404 -9.19 9.18 -10.25
N VAL A 405 -9.07 9.93 -9.15
CA VAL A 405 -8.68 9.39 -7.83
C VAL A 405 -9.75 8.41 -7.31
N THR A 406 -11.03 8.69 -7.49
CA THR A 406 -12.13 7.79 -7.12
C THR A 406 -12.08 6.47 -7.90
N VAL A 407 -11.73 6.51 -9.19
CA VAL A 407 -11.46 5.31 -10.01
C VAL A 407 -10.29 4.52 -9.44
N HIS A 408 -9.20 5.18 -9.09
CA HIS A 408 -8.00 4.57 -8.51
C HIS A 408 -8.28 3.92 -7.15
N GLU A 409 -8.88 4.69 -6.23
CA GLU A 409 -9.07 4.26 -4.84
C GLU A 409 -10.24 3.27 -4.67
N ALA A 410 -11.35 3.48 -5.39
CA ALA A 410 -12.57 2.72 -5.15
C ALA A 410 -12.94 1.79 -6.30
N TYR A 411 -13.58 2.29 -7.38
CA TYR A 411 -14.21 1.50 -8.42
C TYR A 411 -13.69 1.82 -9.83
N PRO A 412 -13.11 0.87 -10.56
CA PRO A 412 -12.81 -0.52 -10.22
C PRO A 412 -11.44 -0.73 -9.58
N GLY A 413 -10.80 0.30 -9.01
CA GLY A 413 -9.46 0.29 -8.45
C GLY A 413 -9.32 -0.55 -7.17
N HIS A 414 -8.64 0.01 -6.15
CA HIS A 414 -8.24 -0.72 -4.95
C HIS A 414 -9.37 -1.44 -4.23
N TYR A 415 -10.50 -0.76 -3.98
CA TYR A 415 -11.59 -1.41 -3.26
C TYR A 415 -12.15 -2.63 -4.01
N THR A 416 -12.36 -2.53 -5.31
CA THR A 416 -12.81 -3.67 -6.12
C THR A 416 -11.79 -4.81 -6.11
N GLN A 417 -10.51 -4.49 -6.22
CA GLN A 417 -9.42 -5.47 -6.14
C GLN A 417 -9.43 -6.21 -4.79
N PHE A 418 -9.61 -5.51 -3.67
CA PHE A 418 -9.70 -6.12 -2.35
C PHE A 418 -10.99 -6.93 -2.16
N LEU A 419 -12.11 -6.54 -2.77
CA LEU A 419 -13.32 -7.36 -2.77
C LEU A 419 -13.10 -8.71 -3.46
N HIS A 420 -12.41 -8.72 -4.60
CA HIS A 420 -12.02 -9.96 -5.29
C HIS A 420 -11.07 -10.79 -4.44
N LEU A 421 -10.02 -10.20 -3.86
CA LEU A 421 -9.10 -10.90 -2.96
C LEU A 421 -9.84 -11.61 -1.82
N ASN A 422 -10.81 -10.92 -1.19
CA ASN A 422 -11.56 -11.48 -0.08
C ASN A 422 -12.53 -12.59 -0.51
N ALA A 423 -13.08 -12.50 -1.70
CA ALA A 423 -13.99 -13.49 -2.27
C ALA A 423 -13.27 -14.69 -2.92
N SER A 424 -11.99 -14.54 -3.28
CA SER A 424 -11.21 -15.56 -4.00
C SER A 424 -10.82 -16.74 -3.10
N ASP A 425 -10.48 -17.86 -3.73
CA ASP A 425 -9.89 -19.05 -3.10
C ASP A 425 -8.36 -18.96 -2.97
N ALA A 426 -7.83 -17.75 -3.09
CA ALA A 426 -6.40 -17.47 -2.91
C ALA A 426 -5.91 -17.98 -1.55
N SER A 427 -4.71 -18.56 -1.55
CA SER A 427 -4.07 -19.10 -0.34
C SER A 427 -3.75 -18.00 0.68
N GLU A 428 -3.45 -18.39 1.92
CA GLU A 428 -2.94 -17.43 2.92
C GLU A 428 -1.64 -16.76 2.45
N ILE A 429 -0.79 -17.47 1.71
CA ILE A 429 0.45 -16.92 1.13
C ILE A 429 0.12 -15.82 0.12
N GLU A 430 -0.80 -16.07 -0.81
CA GLU A 430 -1.24 -15.10 -1.81
C GLU A 430 -1.93 -13.87 -1.19
N LYS A 431 -2.62 -14.06 -0.05
CA LYS A 431 -3.29 -12.97 0.69
C LYS A 431 -2.35 -12.15 1.58
N ILE A 432 -1.26 -12.74 2.06
CA ILE A 432 -0.30 -12.08 2.96
C ILE A 432 0.80 -11.36 2.17
N PHE A 433 1.29 -11.96 1.09
CA PHE A 433 2.41 -11.42 0.30
C PHE A 433 1.93 -10.84 -1.03
N GLY A 434 1.23 -9.70 -0.96
CA GLY A 434 0.76 -8.99 -2.14
C GLY A 434 1.89 -8.25 -2.89
N SER A 435 1.81 -8.23 -4.22
CA SER A 435 2.70 -7.49 -5.11
C SER A 435 2.37 -5.99 -5.11
N TYR A 436 3.36 -5.15 -4.87
CA TYR A 436 3.20 -3.69 -4.97
C TYR A 436 2.87 -3.28 -6.42
N ALA A 437 3.55 -3.87 -7.40
CA ALA A 437 3.28 -3.61 -8.82
C ALA A 437 1.86 -4.02 -9.23
N PHE A 438 1.32 -5.10 -8.68
CA PHE A 438 -0.05 -5.49 -9.02
C PHE A 438 -1.08 -4.60 -8.31
N ILE A 439 -0.90 -4.31 -7.02
CA ILE A 439 -1.85 -3.49 -6.24
C ILE A 439 -1.97 -2.08 -6.86
N GLU A 440 -0.86 -1.38 -6.99
CA GLU A 440 -0.85 -0.02 -7.51
C GLU A 440 -0.99 0.05 -9.03
N GLY A 441 -0.40 -0.94 -9.71
CA GLY A 441 -0.52 -1.05 -11.17
C GLY A 441 -1.93 -1.30 -11.64
N TRP A 442 -2.73 -2.10 -10.91
CA TRP A 442 -4.15 -2.30 -11.18
C TRP A 442 -4.92 -0.99 -11.09
N ALA A 443 -4.79 -0.29 -9.95
CA ALA A 443 -5.49 0.97 -9.74
C ALA A 443 -5.11 2.01 -10.80
N HIS A 444 -3.82 2.14 -11.10
CA HIS A 444 -3.33 3.04 -12.15
C HIS A 444 -3.72 2.60 -13.58
N TYR A 445 -3.87 1.30 -13.84
CA TYR A 445 -4.42 0.77 -15.09
C TYR A 445 -5.90 1.14 -15.25
N CYS A 446 -6.68 1.12 -14.16
CA CYS A 446 -8.11 1.44 -14.19
C CYS A 446 -8.37 2.88 -14.64
N GLU A 447 -7.51 3.83 -14.34
CA GLU A 447 -7.66 5.24 -14.69
C GLU A 447 -7.86 5.45 -16.22
N PRO A 448 -6.87 5.17 -17.08
CA PRO A 448 -7.05 5.32 -18.53
C PRO A 448 -8.06 4.32 -19.10
N MET A 449 -8.16 3.12 -18.53
CA MET A 449 -9.11 2.10 -18.99
C MET A 449 -10.55 2.57 -18.88
N MET A 450 -10.94 3.22 -17.79
CA MET A 450 -12.29 3.77 -17.61
C MET A 450 -12.61 4.83 -18.68
N LEU A 451 -11.68 5.73 -18.95
CA LEU A 451 -11.84 6.73 -20.01
C LEU A 451 -11.96 6.08 -21.41
N ASP A 452 -11.19 5.02 -21.67
CA ASP A 452 -11.25 4.26 -22.92
C ASP A 452 -12.59 3.50 -23.09
N GLN A 453 -13.29 3.17 -21.97
CA GLN A 453 -14.65 2.63 -21.97
C GLN A 453 -15.73 3.72 -22.06
N GLY A 454 -15.34 5.01 -22.13
CA GLY A 454 -16.23 6.15 -22.32
C GLY A 454 -16.67 6.85 -21.03
N PHE A 455 -16.02 6.57 -19.88
CA PHE A 455 -16.25 7.34 -18.65
C PHE A 455 -15.93 8.83 -18.90
N GLY A 456 -16.78 9.70 -18.40
CA GLY A 456 -16.65 11.16 -18.62
C GLY A 456 -17.00 11.65 -20.02
N ASN A 457 -17.29 10.75 -20.97
CA ASN A 457 -17.70 11.11 -22.33
C ASN A 457 -19.24 11.09 -22.45
N ASN A 458 -19.83 12.27 -22.38
CA ASN A 458 -21.28 12.48 -22.57
C ASN A 458 -21.62 12.96 -23.99
N GLY A 459 -20.72 12.83 -24.96
CA GLY A 459 -20.85 13.36 -26.32
C GLY A 459 -20.19 14.75 -26.50
N ASP A 460 -19.67 15.36 -25.42
CA ASP A 460 -18.91 16.61 -25.46
C ASP A 460 -17.41 16.30 -25.45
N SER A 461 -16.73 16.65 -26.55
CA SER A 461 -15.29 16.43 -26.72
C SER A 461 -14.44 17.25 -25.74
N VAL A 462 -14.88 18.42 -25.32
CA VAL A 462 -14.19 19.27 -24.35
C VAL A 462 -14.28 18.64 -22.96
N GLN A 463 -15.45 18.13 -22.58
CA GLN A 463 -15.63 17.38 -21.33
C GLN A 463 -14.72 16.15 -21.29
N ALA A 464 -14.73 15.34 -22.34
CA ALA A 464 -13.87 14.15 -22.43
C ALA A 464 -12.38 14.52 -22.37
N ALA A 465 -11.99 15.64 -23.00
CA ALA A 465 -10.62 16.14 -22.94
C ALA A 465 -10.20 16.61 -21.53
N LYS A 466 -11.10 17.19 -20.74
CA LYS A 466 -10.82 17.58 -19.35
C LYS A 466 -10.52 16.35 -18.47
N TYR A 467 -11.31 15.29 -18.58
CA TYR A 467 -11.02 14.00 -17.91
C TYR A 467 -9.66 13.42 -18.34
N ARG A 468 -9.37 13.45 -19.65
CA ARG A 468 -8.08 12.95 -20.15
C ARG A 468 -6.91 13.81 -19.66
N LEU A 469 -7.07 15.12 -19.57
CA LEU A 469 -6.05 16.04 -19.09
C LEU A 469 -5.72 15.78 -17.61
N ALA A 470 -6.75 15.61 -16.76
CA ALA A 470 -6.58 15.29 -15.35
C ALA A 470 -5.90 13.93 -15.16
N GLN A 471 -6.37 12.88 -15.86
CA GLN A 471 -5.76 11.55 -15.80
C GLN A 471 -4.30 11.55 -16.26
N SER A 472 -3.98 12.31 -17.34
CA SER A 472 -2.60 12.46 -17.80
C SER A 472 -1.73 13.21 -16.78
N GLY A 473 -2.25 14.22 -16.08
CA GLY A 473 -1.56 14.89 -14.98
C GLY A 473 -1.13 13.91 -13.86
N ASP A 474 -2.05 13.05 -13.46
CA ASP A 474 -1.78 11.99 -12.47
C ASP A 474 -0.80 10.92 -13.00
N ALA A 475 -0.90 10.56 -14.27
CA ALA A 475 0.01 9.61 -14.89
C ALA A 475 1.44 10.15 -14.98
N LEU A 476 1.60 11.44 -15.30
CA LEU A 476 2.92 12.10 -15.34
C LEU A 476 3.64 12.03 -14.00
N LEU A 477 2.94 12.23 -12.88
CA LEU A 477 3.51 12.02 -11.53
C LEU A 477 4.13 10.64 -11.39
N ARG A 478 3.37 9.60 -11.71
CA ARG A 478 3.77 8.20 -11.51
C ARG A 478 4.88 7.77 -12.46
N ILE A 479 4.90 8.32 -13.68
CA ILE A 479 5.99 8.09 -14.63
C ILE A 479 7.27 8.83 -14.18
N CYS A 480 7.16 10.03 -13.64
CA CYS A 480 8.29 10.72 -13.03
C CYS A 480 8.88 9.93 -11.86
N ARG A 481 8.04 9.31 -11.00
CA ARG A 481 8.48 8.39 -9.94
C ARG A 481 9.33 7.25 -10.52
N LEU A 482 8.89 6.62 -11.61
CA LEU A 482 9.66 5.56 -12.27
C LEU A 482 11.04 6.05 -12.73
N CYS A 483 11.07 7.12 -13.50
CA CYS A 483 12.32 7.66 -14.03
C CYS A 483 13.28 8.09 -12.91
N MET A 484 12.73 8.78 -11.91
CA MET A 484 13.52 9.29 -10.79
C MET A 484 14.05 8.17 -9.91
N SER A 485 13.24 7.12 -9.62
CA SER A 485 13.70 5.98 -8.83
C SER A 485 14.98 5.38 -9.43
N VAL A 486 14.99 5.08 -10.72
CA VAL A 486 16.17 4.53 -11.39
C VAL A 486 17.34 5.54 -11.36
N LYS A 487 17.09 6.80 -11.71
CA LYS A 487 18.14 7.83 -11.73
C LYS A 487 18.76 8.06 -10.36
N MET A 488 17.93 8.10 -9.31
CA MET A 488 18.40 8.34 -7.94
C MET A 488 19.20 7.14 -7.41
N HIS A 489 18.67 5.94 -7.53
CA HIS A 489 19.27 4.75 -6.91
C HIS A 489 20.37 4.10 -7.74
N CYS A 490 20.44 4.36 -9.06
CA CYS A 490 21.41 3.73 -9.96
C CYS A 490 22.37 4.72 -10.65
N GLN A 491 22.03 6.02 -10.70
CA GLN A 491 22.81 7.03 -11.46
C GLN A 491 23.22 8.25 -10.62
N GLY A 492 22.89 8.27 -9.32
CA GLY A 492 23.34 9.32 -8.38
C GLY A 492 22.60 10.64 -8.47
N MET A 493 21.35 10.67 -9.00
CA MET A 493 20.50 11.87 -8.99
C MET A 493 20.25 12.34 -7.55
N THR A 494 20.45 13.63 -7.29
CA THR A 494 20.19 14.25 -5.98
C THR A 494 18.70 14.57 -5.78
N VAL A 495 18.32 14.91 -4.54
CA VAL A 495 16.94 15.35 -4.22
C VAL A 495 16.61 16.65 -4.95
N GLU A 496 17.56 17.58 -5.05
CA GLU A 496 17.41 18.87 -5.74
C GLU A 496 17.18 18.65 -7.25
N GLU A 497 18.00 17.80 -7.88
CA GLU A 497 17.84 17.43 -9.29
C GLU A 497 16.51 16.70 -9.53
N GLY A 498 16.10 15.83 -8.60
CA GLY A 498 14.82 15.15 -8.62
C GLY A 498 13.65 16.11 -8.48
N THR A 499 13.73 17.08 -7.57
CA THR A 499 12.72 18.15 -7.42
C THR A 499 12.54 18.89 -8.75
N LYS A 500 13.64 19.30 -9.37
CA LYS A 500 13.58 19.94 -10.69
C LYS A 500 12.99 19.02 -11.76
N PHE A 501 13.36 17.74 -11.75
CA PHE A 501 12.81 16.77 -12.70
C PHE A 501 11.28 16.64 -12.60
N PHE A 502 10.72 16.59 -11.38
CA PHE A 502 9.28 16.61 -11.17
C PHE A 502 8.65 17.94 -11.63
N MET A 503 9.23 19.10 -11.28
CA MET A 503 8.72 20.41 -11.73
C MET A 503 8.63 20.50 -13.25
N ASP A 504 9.68 20.05 -13.95
CA ASP A 504 9.78 20.15 -15.41
C ASP A 504 8.84 19.18 -16.15
N ASN A 505 8.47 18.03 -15.53
CA ASN A 505 7.80 16.94 -16.24
C ASN A 505 6.39 16.61 -15.69
N TRP A 506 6.11 16.91 -14.42
CA TRP A 506 4.79 16.76 -13.79
C TRP A 506 4.05 18.12 -13.72
N TYR A 507 4.76 19.22 -13.98
CA TYR A 507 4.20 20.59 -14.05
C TYR A 507 3.62 21.11 -12.73
N GLN A 508 4.10 20.62 -11.59
CA GLN A 508 3.70 21.08 -10.27
C GLN A 508 4.75 22.00 -9.64
N GLY A 509 4.35 22.74 -8.60
CA GLY A 509 5.23 23.64 -7.89
C GLY A 509 6.36 22.92 -7.13
N GLU A 510 7.34 23.70 -6.65
CA GLU A 510 8.54 23.22 -5.96
C GLU A 510 8.22 22.36 -4.73
N LYS A 511 7.24 22.78 -3.91
CA LYS A 511 6.92 22.06 -2.66
C LYS A 511 6.42 20.63 -2.89
N PRO A 512 5.37 20.36 -3.69
CA PRO A 512 4.96 18.99 -3.96
C PRO A 512 6.04 18.19 -4.71
N SER A 513 6.77 18.81 -5.63
CA SER A 513 7.88 18.18 -6.36
C SER A 513 9.02 17.77 -5.42
N GLY A 514 9.35 18.60 -4.43
CA GLY A 514 10.34 18.29 -3.41
C GLY A 514 9.90 17.15 -2.47
N GLN A 515 8.63 17.07 -2.14
CA GLN A 515 8.09 15.97 -1.34
C GLN A 515 8.19 14.63 -2.08
N GLU A 516 7.90 14.61 -3.37
CA GLU A 516 8.05 13.41 -4.21
C GLU A 516 9.52 13.00 -4.37
N ALA A 517 10.41 13.96 -4.56
CA ALA A 517 11.85 13.72 -4.62
C ALA A 517 12.40 13.16 -3.29
N LEU A 518 11.93 13.71 -2.16
CA LEU A 518 12.29 13.23 -0.83
C LEU A 518 11.80 11.78 -0.61
N ARG A 519 10.54 11.49 -0.96
CA ARG A 519 9.97 10.14 -0.91
C ARG A 519 10.82 9.15 -1.69
N GLY A 520 11.28 9.51 -2.89
CA GLY A 520 12.13 8.67 -3.73
C GLY A 520 13.39 8.17 -3.05
N THR A 521 13.92 8.87 -2.04
CA THR A 521 15.14 8.46 -1.32
C THR A 521 14.95 7.17 -0.51
N PHE A 522 13.76 6.95 0.05
CA PHE A 522 13.44 5.81 0.93
C PHE A 522 12.37 4.85 0.37
N ASP A 523 11.74 5.20 -0.73
CA ASP A 523 10.77 4.36 -1.44
C ASP A 523 11.21 4.12 -2.91
N PRO A 524 12.30 3.37 -3.12
CA PRO A 524 12.71 3.01 -4.48
C PRO A 524 11.64 2.22 -5.24
N GLY A 525 10.70 1.57 -4.51
CA GLY A 525 9.59 0.79 -5.07
C GLY A 525 8.47 1.62 -5.69
N TYR A 526 8.43 2.94 -5.52
CA TYR A 526 7.36 3.75 -6.11
C TYR A 526 7.36 3.81 -7.66
N LEU A 527 8.38 3.22 -8.32
CA LEU A 527 8.34 2.95 -9.76
C LEU A 527 7.23 1.95 -10.13
N PHE A 528 6.81 1.10 -9.19
CA PHE A 528 5.89 -0.02 -9.46
C PHE A 528 4.48 0.41 -9.86
N TYR A 529 4.06 1.63 -9.55
CA TYR A 529 2.82 2.21 -10.09
C TYR A 529 2.76 2.11 -11.61
N THR A 530 3.77 2.65 -12.28
CA THR A 530 3.82 2.68 -13.76
C THR A 530 4.22 1.32 -14.32
N ILE A 531 5.19 0.63 -13.73
CA ILE A 531 5.60 -0.71 -14.19
C ILE A 531 4.41 -1.67 -14.13
N GLY A 532 3.69 -1.74 -13.02
CA GLY A 532 2.53 -2.61 -12.89
C GLY A 532 1.43 -2.30 -13.90
N LYS A 533 1.13 -1.02 -14.14
CA LYS A 533 0.22 -0.63 -15.23
C LYS A 533 0.67 -1.18 -16.59
N LEU A 534 1.94 -1.03 -16.92
CA LEU A 534 2.49 -1.47 -18.21
C LEU A 534 2.47 -3.00 -18.33
N GLU A 535 2.77 -3.72 -17.26
CA GLU A 535 2.68 -5.18 -17.21
C GLU A 535 1.24 -5.68 -17.40
N ILE A 536 0.24 -5.02 -16.77
CA ILE A 536 -1.18 -5.35 -16.93
C ILE A 536 -1.65 -5.05 -18.36
N LEU A 537 -1.26 -3.91 -18.92
CA LEU A 537 -1.56 -3.57 -20.32
C LEU A 537 -1.00 -4.62 -21.28
N LYS A 538 0.26 -5.01 -21.10
CA LYS A 538 0.92 -6.04 -21.90
C LYS A 538 0.23 -7.40 -21.75
N LEU A 539 -0.12 -7.79 -20.51
CA LEU A 539 -0.87 -9.01 -20.24
C LEU A 539 -2.24 -8.99 -20.93
N ARG A 540 -2.96 -7.87 -20.85
CA ARG A 540 -4.25 -7.71 -21.52
C ARG A 540 -4.14 -7.85 -23.03
N ASP A 541 -3.14 -7.24 -23.65
CA ASP A 541 -2.93 -7.30 -25.10
C ASP A 541 -2.59 -8.71 -25.55
N ASP A 542 -1.76 -9.43 -24.81
CA ASP A 542 -1.39 -10.82 -25.11
C ASP A 542 -2.59 -11.77 -24.88
N TYR A 543 -3.35 -11.57 -23.81
CA TYR A 543 -4.58 -12.32 -23.55
C TYR A 543 -5.63 -12.07 -24.65
N LYS A 544 -5.77 -10.82 -25.10
CA LYS A 544 -6.66 -10.47 -26.21
C LYS A 544 -6.25 -11.17 -27.53
N LYS A 545 -4.96 -11.25 -27.81
CA LYS A 545 -4.45 -12.02 -28.98
C LYS A 545 -4.79 -13.50 -28.84
N GLN A 546 -4.62 -14.08 -27.66
CA GLN A 546 -4.92 -15.48 -27.38
C GLN A 546 -6.42 -15.80 -27.57
N GLU A 547 -7.29 -14.97 -27.02
CA GLU A 547 -8.75 -15.20 -27.05
C GLU A 547 -9.41 -14.79 -28.37
N GLY A 548 -8.78 -13.93 -29.18
CA GLY A 548 -9.28 -13.47 -30.46
C GLY A 548 -10.69 -12.88 -30.37
N SER A 549 -11.63 -13.43 -31.13
CA SER A 549 -13.04 -12.98 -31.11
C SER A 549 -13.79 -13.29 -29.81
N ASN A 550 -13.25 -14.16 -28.95
CA ASN A 550 -13.83 -14.50 -27.65
C ASN A 550 -13.36 -13.59 -26.52
N PHE A 551 -12.52 -12.62 -26.81
CA PHE A 551 -12.03 -11.67 -25.80
C PHE A 551 -13.18 -10.89 -25.20
N SER A 552 -13.21 -10.85 -23.87
CA SER A 552 -14.08 -10.00 -23.06
C SER A 552 -13.24 -9.26 -22.03
N LEU A 553 -13.40 -7.94 -21.98
CA LEU A 553 -12.68 -7.10 -21.00
C LEU A 553 -13.05 -7.51 -19.56
N LYS A 554 -14.34 -7.73 -19.30
CA LYS A 554 -14.83 -8.21 -18.01
C LYS A 554 -14.20 -9.55 -17.63
N LYS A 555 -14.21 -10.52 -18.55
CA LYS A 555 -13.62 -11.84 -18.28
C LYS A 555 -12.14 -11.71 -17.95
N PHE A 556 -11.40 -10.89 -18.69
CA PHE A 556 -9.98 -10.62 -18.40
C PHE A 556 -9.79 -10.02 -17.00
N HIS A 557 -10.60 -9.02 -16.62
CA HIS A 557 -10.51 -8.39 -15.30
C HIS A 557 -10.83 -9.38 -14.18
N ASP A 558 -11.91 -10.13 -14.30
CA ASP A 558 -12.30 -11.14 -13.32
C ASP A 558 -11.18 -12.19 -13.14
N GLU A 559 -10.64 -12.75 -14.22
CA GLU A 559 -9.56 -13.74 -14.16
C GLU A 559 -8.26 -13.15 -13.57
N VAL A 560 -7.94 -11.89 -13.83
CA VAL A 560 -6.77 -11.22 -13.24
C VAL A 560 -6.94 -11.04 -11.73
N LEU A 561 -8.13 -10.67 -11.27
CA LEU A 561 -8.39 -10.36 -9.86
C LEU A 561 -8.68 -11.59 -8.99
N ASP A 562 -9.14 -12.71 -9.56
CA ASP A 562 -9.52 -13.90 -8.81
C ASP A 562 -8.33 -14.77 -8.35
N HIS A 563 -7.10 -14.38 -8.73
CA HIS A 563 -5.87 -15.10 -8.37
C HIS A 563 -5.08 -14.48 -7.22
N GLY A 564 -5.74 -13.76 -6.31
CA GLY A 564 -5.03 -13.06 -5.23
C GLY A 564 -4.31 -11.80 -5.73
N MET A 565 -3.19 -11.47 -5.11
CA MET A 565 -2.37 -10.31 -5.48
C MET A 565 -0.89 -10.68 -5.76
N PRO A 566 -0.60 -11.74 -6.57
CA PRO A 566 0.77 -12.13 -6.84
C PRO A 566 1.47 -11.15 -7.79
N PRO A 567 2.80 -11.19 -7.92
CA PRO A 567 3.51 -10.51 -8.99
C PRO A 567 2.91 -10.83 -10.37
N ILE A 568 2.76 -9.83 -11.23
CA ILE A 568 2.04 -9.93 -12.52
C ILE A 568 2.67 -10.98 -13.44
N ARG A 569 3.97 -11.22 -13.31
CA ARG A 569 4.65 -12.32 -13.98
C ARG A 569 3.97 -13.68 -13.73
N LEU A 570 3.53 -13.94 -12.51
CA LEU A 570 2.84 -15.19 -12.15
C LEU A 570 1.44 -15.25 -12.75
N LEU A 571 0.72 -14.12 -12.83
CA LEU A 571 -0.56 -14.04 -13.52
C LEU A 571 -0.42 -14.37 -15.01
N ARG A 572 0.64 -13.88 -15.67
CA ARG A 572 0.91 -14.24 -17.08
C ARG A 572 1.06 -15.75 -17.26
N GLU A 573 1.74 -16.41 -16.35
CA GLU A 573 1.94 -17.86 -16.40
C GLU A 573 0.64 -18.65 -16.16
N LYS A 574 -0.30 -18.09 -15.37
CA LYS A 574 -1.63 -18.68 -15.17
C LYS A 574 -2.56 -18.45 -16.37
N LEU A 575 -2.55 -17.27 -16.96
CA LEU A 575 -3.56 -16.85 -17.94
C LEU A 575 -3.15 -17.11 -19.40
N LEU A 576 -1.84 -17.15 -19.70
CA LEU A 576 -1.34 -17.32 -21.06
C LEU A 576 -0.89 -18.76 -21.35
N LYS A 577 -1.46 -19.35 -22.40
CA LYS A 577 -1.20 -20.72 -22.84
C LYS A 577 0.19 -20.88 -23.48
N ASP A 578 0.65 -19.83 -24.19
CA ASP A 578 1.95 -19.82 -24.85
C ASP A 578 3.06 -19.48 -23.84
N LYS A 579 3.76 -20.51 -23.39
CA LYS A 579 4.86 -20.39 -22.42
C LYS A 579 6.02 -19.51 -22.91
N SER A 580 6.18 -19.35 -24.22
CA SER A 580 7.25 -18.50 -24.79
C SER A 580 7.04 -17.02 -24.46
N THR A 581 5.80 -16.60 -24.19
CA THR A 581 5.44 -15.21 -23.86
C THR A 581 5.54 -14.88 -22.37
N TRP A 582 5.73 -15.87 -21.52
CA TRP A 582 5.70 -15.68 -20.06
C TRP A 582 6.78 -14.71 -19.57
N GLY A 583 7.97 -14.70 -20.22
CA GLY A 583 9.07 -13.79 -19.88
C GLY A 583 8.92 -12.36 -20.37
N ASP A 584 8.00 -12.14 -21.30
CA ASP A 584 7.80 -10.87 -22.01
C ASP A 584 6.79 -9.99 -21.25
N ILE A 585 7.21 -9.52 -20.08
CA ILE A 585 6.34 -8.81 -19.12
C ILE A 585 6.16 -7.31 -19.42
N LEU A 586 7.02 -6.74 -20.23
CA LEU A 586 7.02 -5.33 -20.66
C LEU A 586 7.12 -5.21 -22.18
N TYR A 587 6.76 -4.05 -22.75
CA TYR A 587 6.87 -3.77 -24.18
C TYR A 587 8.31 -3.59 -24.66
#